data_00132f401712d8c0e1b9c833431e2890
#
_entry.id   00132f401712d8c0e1b9c833431e2890
#
_cell.length_a   1.000
_cell.length_b   1.000
_cell.length_c   1.000
_cell.angle_alpha   90.00
_cell.angle_beta   90.00
_cell.angle_gamma   90.00
#
_symmetry.space_group_name_H-M   'P 1'
#
loop_
_entity.id
_entity.type
_entity.pdbx_description
1 polymer ?
#
loop_
_entity_poly.entity_id
_entity_poly.type
_entity_poly.pdbx_seq_one_letter_code
_entity_poly.pdbx_strand_id
1 'polypeptide(L)'
;MLLTVITVLISCNKAGDNEYIISGTVKGIADGKTVILEKQDNMGQVVPLDTVKVKDGKFTMTGSAKEPEIMLLQVETTQGKVPFVLENGDIKITIDKDSLQKSKFSGTYNNDVFTKFNDDLTKFQKEFQKKLTSFQNANMAKMNAAQEAKDTITINKLMKEYQGIQKEGMEFYVKFAEGNPKALLSALIVDSMLNDPAVDLVRVKKIYAGFSPELKKYKPGKSIQSKLDKIAKPVSVAPAANVGSVAPDFTGPNPEGKSISLKQSLGKVTIVDFWASWCKPCRAENPNVVALYAKYHAKGLNILSVSLDKEASAWKAAIAKDKLTWNHVSNLKEFEDPIALQYGINAIPSIYILDAKGVIIAKDLRGEELNAKIASLLGS
;
A
#
# COMPACT_ATOMS: atom_id res chain seq x y z
N MET A 1 -64.90 -25.60 -17.03
CA MET A 1 -63.53 -25.14 -17.30
C MET A 1 -63.29 -23.89 -16.48
N LEU A 2 -62.72 -24.07 -15.28
CA LEU A 2 -62.54 -23.00 -14.31
C LEU A 2 -61.15 -22.35 -14.60
N LEU A 3 -61.17 -21.10 -15.04
CA LEU A 3 -59.94 -20.31 -15.25
C LEU A 3 -59.48 -19.76 -13.85
N THR A 4 -58.48 -20.39 -13.29
CA THR A 4 -57.84 -19.88 -12.08
C THR A 4 -56.91 -18.73 -12.49
N VAL A 5 -57.34 -17.49 -12.21
CA VAL A 5 -56.50 -16.29 -12.35
C VAL A 5 -55.55 -16.31 -11.15
N ILE A 6 -54.26 -16.64 -11.41
CA ILE A 6 -53.20 -16.46 -10.42
C ILE A 6 -52.85 -14.98 -10.41
N THR A 7 -53.38 -14.25 -9.46
CA THR A 7 -52.96 -12.90 -9.11
C THR A 7 -51.58 -12.98 -8.47
N VAL A 8 -50.53 -12.66 -9.23
CA VAL A 8 -49.19 -12.42 -8.66
C VAL A 8 -49.27 -11.11 -7.86
N LEU A 9 -49.47 -11.26 -6.55
CA LEU A 9 -49.28 -10.17 -5.61
C LEU A 9 -47.78 -9.77 -5.67
N ILE A 10 -47.47 -8.62 -6.26
CA ILE A 10 -46.18 -7.96 -6.09
C ILE A 10 -46.14 -7.49 -4.63
N SER A 11 -45.73 -8.38 -3.74
CA SER A 11 -45.36 -8.02 -2.38
C SER A 11 -44.13 -7.12 -2.45
N CYS A 12 -44.24 -5.88 -1.97
CA CYS A 12 -43.10 -5.09 -1.63
C CYS A 12 -42.42 -5.75 -0.42
N ASN A 13 -41.61 -6.80 -0.68
CA ASN A 13 -40.79 -7.40 0.37
C ASN A 13 -39.70 -6.38 0.72
N LYS A 14 -39.69 -5.93 1.96
CA LYS A 14 -38.54 -5.23 2.54
C LYS A 14 -37.52 -6.27 2.97
N ALA A 15 -36.25 -5.94 2.88
CA ALA A 15 -35.17 -6.78 3.42
C ALA A 15 -35.37 -6.99 4.92
N GLY A 16 -35.15 -8.22 5.40
CA GLY A 16 -35.06 -8.53 6.81
C GLY A 16 -33.83 -7.92 7.45
N ASP A 17 -33.76 -7.93 8.81
CA ASP A 17 -32.69 -7.25 9.56
C ASP A 17 -31.25 -7.67 9.15
N ASN A 18 -31.08 -8.91 8.66
CA ASN A 18 -29.79 -9.48 8.26
C ASN A 18 -29.75 -9.88 6.79
N GLU A 19 -30.60 -9.28 5.97
CA GLU A 19 -30.73 -9.59 4.55
C GLU A 19 -30.56 -8.34 3.71
N TYR A 20 -30.09 -8.51 2.48
CA TYR A 20 -30.15 -7.47 1.46
C TYR A 20 -31.11 -7.84 0.33
N ILE A 21 -31.73 -6.82 -0.24
CA ILE A 21 -32.43 -6.88 -1.51
C ILE A 21 -31.83 -5.84 -2.44
N ILE A 22 -31.17 -6.28 -3.51
CA ILE A 22 -30.71 -5.40 -4.57
C ILE A 22 -31.81 -5.30 -5.63
N SER A 23 -32.40 -4.14 -5.79
CA SER A 23 -33.35 -3.82 -6.85
C SER A 23 -32.66 -2.97 -7.89
N GLY A 24 -32.31 -3.57 -9.03
CA GLY A 24 -31.56 -2.94 -10.10
C GLY A 24 -32.44 -2.53 -11.29
N THR A 25 -32.13 -1.40 -11.92
CA THR A 25 -32.70 -0.94 -13.18
C THR A 25 -31.59 -0.72 -14.20
N VAL A 26 -31.73 -1.27 -15.38
CA VAL A 26 -30.77 -1.17 -16.50
C VAL A 26 -31.52 -0.84 -17.77
N LYS A 27 -31.74 0.44 -18.04
CA LYS A 27 -32.49 0.86 -19.24
C LYS A 27 -31.71 0.54 -20.51
N GLY A 28 -32.42 0.03 -21.53
CA GLY A 28 -31.86 -0.25 -22.84
C GLY A 28 -31.00 -1.53 -22.93
N ILE A 29 -31.09 -2.40 -21.93
CA ILE A 29 -30.55 -3.76 -21.97
C ILE A 29 -31.68 -4.74 -22.24
N ALA A 30 -31.48 -5.66 -23.20
CA ALA A 30 -32.46 -6.64 -23.57
C ALA A 30 -32.72 -7.66 -22.46
N ASP A 31 -33.94 -8.20 -22.40
CA ASP A 31 -34.31 -9.28 -21.49
C ASP A 31 -33.45 -10.53 -21.75
N GLY A 32 -33.21 -11.27 -20.68
CA GLY A 32 -32.36 -12.46 -20.70
C GLY A 32 -30.84 -12.18 -20.58
N LYS A 33 -30.38 -10.92 -20.68
CA LYS A 33 -29.00 -10.54 -20.43
C LYS A 33 -28.62 -10.74 -18.97
N THR A 34 -27.35 -11.05 -18.74
CA THR A 34 -26.83 -11.43 -17.43
C THR A 34 -26.33 -10.23 -16.66
N VAL A 35 -26.66 -10.17 -15.36
CA VAL A 35 -26.04 -9.30 -14.36
C VAL A 35 -25.33 -10.20 -13.37
N ILE A 36 -24.05 -9.94 -13.15
CA ILE A 36 -23.19 -10.73 -12.27
C ILE A 36 -22.78 -9.87 -11.10
N LEU A 37 -22.99 -10.35 -9.86
CA LEU A 37 -22.42 -9.80 -8.65
C LEU A 37 -21.06 -10.44 -8.44
N GLU A 38 -20.04 -9.61 -8.28
CA GLU A 38 -18.66 -10.05 -8.18
C GLU A 38 -17.95 -9.41 -6.97
N LYS A 39 -16.99 -10.15 -6.43
CA LYS A 39 -16.10 -9.70 -5.37
C LYS A 39 -14.65 -9.74 -5.84
N GLN A 40 -13.87 -8.77 -5.41
CA GLN A 40 -12.42 -8.84 -5.54
C GLN A 40 -11.83 -9.61 -4.35
N ASP A 41 -11.06 -10.65 -4.61
CA ASP A 41 -10.39 -11.43 -3.56
C ASP A 41 -9.13 -10.72 -3.02
N ASN A 42 -8.44 -11.35 -2.07
CA ASN A 42 -7.23 -10.80 -1.45
C ASN A 42 -6.03 -10.72 -2.41
N MET A 43 -6.08 -11.40 -3.55
CA MET A 43 -5.05 -11.37 -4.61
C MET A 43 -5.41 -10.39 -5.74
N GLY A 44 -6.53 -9.66 -5.58
CA GLY A 44 -7.02 -8.71 -6.58
C GLY A 44 -7.80 -9.38 -7.73
N GLN A 45 -8.04 -10.70 -7.70
CA GLN A 45 -8.83 -11.40 -8.70
C GLN A 45 -10.32 -11.18 -8.45
N VAL A 46 -11.06 -11.05 -9.55
CA VAL A 46 -12.51 -10.86 -9.49
C VAL A 46 -13.19 -12.21 -9.60
N VAL A 47 -13.99 -12.57 -8.59
CA VAL A 47 -14.74 -13.83 -8.50
C VAL A 47 -16.24 -13.57 -8.52
N PRO A 48 -17.02 -14.29 -9.34
CA PRO A 48 -18.47 -14.17 -9.34
C PRO A 48 -19.07 -14.78 -8.04
N LEU A 49 -20.04 -14.09 -7.47
CA LEU A 49 -20.77 -14.53 -6.28
C LEU A 49 -22.21 -14.95 -6.61
N ASP A 50 -22.89 -14.21 -7.49
CA ASP A 50 -24.27 -14.44 -7.88
C ASP A 50 -24.52 -13.95 -9.30
N THR A 51 -25.56 -14.48 -9.94
CA THR A 51 -25.91 -14.18 -11.31
C THR A 51 -27.41 -14.20 -11.54
N VAL A 52 -27.95 -13.12 -12.10
CA VAL A 52 -29.38 -13.02 -12.43
C VAL A 52 -29.59 -12.56 -13.89
N LYS A 53 -30.80 -12.73 -14.38
CA LYS A 53 -31.21 -12.27 -15.71
C LYS A 53 -32.00 -10.96 -15.62
N VAL A 54 -31.76 -10.07 -16.57
CA VAL A 54 -32.59 -8.88 -16.77
C VAL A 54 -33.95 -9.28 -17.31
N LYS A 55 -35.01 -8.71 -16.75
CA LYS A 55 -36.39 -8.82 -17.19
C LYS A 55 -37.05 -7.44 -17.11
N ASP A 56 -37.68 -7.00 -18.19
CA ASP A 56 -38.31 -5.66 -18.28
C ASP A 56 -37.36 -4.51 -17.86
N GLY A 57 -36.06 -4.63 -18.21
CA GLY A 57 -35.03 -3.69 -17.84
C GLY A 57 -34.71 -3.62 -16.33
N LYS A 58 -35.07 -4.66 -15.57
CA LYS A 58 -34.86 -4.77 -14.11
C LYS A 58 -34.20 -6.09 -13.76
N PHE A 59 -33.60 -6.11 -12.57
CA PHE A 59 -33.10 -7.34 -11.94
C PHE A 59 -33.24 -7.24 -10.42
N THR A 60 -33.25 -8.39 -9.76
CA THR A 60 -33.27 -8.47 -8.29
C THR A 60 -32.31 -9.54 -7.83
N MET A 61 -31.51 -9.22 -6.81
CA MET A 61 -30.66 -10.17 -6.09
C MET A 61 -30.97 -10.08 -4.61
N THR A 62 -30.95 -11.20 -3.91
CA THR A 62 -31.21 -11.28 -2.47
C THR A 62 -30.15 -12.12 -1.78
N GLY A 63 -29.85 -11.81 -0.55
CA GLY A 63 -28.90 -12.56 0.24
C GLY A 63 -28.63 -11.94 1.60
N SER A 64 -27.50 -12.26 2.21
CA SER A 64 -27.08 -11.68 3.47
C SER A 64 -25.62 -11.24 3.42
N ALA A 65 -25.31 -10.10 4.03
CA ALA A 65 -23.96 -9.58 4.17
C ALA A 65 -23.56 -9.59 5.66
N LYS A 66 -22.37 -10.14 5.96
CA LYS A 66 -21.82 -10.14 7.33
C LYS A 66 -21.38 -8.76 7.79
N GLU A 67 -20.84 -7.99 6.86
CA GLU A 67 -20.41 -6.60 7.05
C GLU A 67 -20.49 -5.88 5.69
N PRO A 68 -20.55 -4.55 5.65
CA PRO A 68 -20.50 -3.79 4.41
C PRO A 68 -19.19 -4.03 3.65
N GLU A 69 -19.28 -4.29 2.35
CA GLU A 69 -18.11 -4.49 1.48
C GLU A 69 -18.33 -3.81 0.11
N ILE A 70 -17.24 -3.39 -0.54
CA ILE A 70 -17.30 -2.94 -1.94
C ILE A 70 -17.43 -4.18 -2.83
N MET A 71 -18.48 -4.20 -3.63
CA MET A 71 -18.75 -5.21 -4.65
C MET A 71 -18.83 -4.60 -6.03
N LEU A 72 -18.78 -5.43 -7.04
CA LEU A 72 -18.83 -5.05 -8.44
C LEU A 72 -20.06 -5.68 -9.08
N LEU A 73 -20.77 -4.91 -9.90
CA LEU A 73 -21.78 -5.44 -10.80
C LEU A 73 -21.27 -5.38 -12.24
N GLN A 74 -21.29 -6.53 -12.91
CA GLN A 74 -21.01 -6.66 -14.32
C GLN A 74 -22.32 -6.90 -15.07
N VAL A 75 -22.62 -6.08 -16.07
CA VAL A 75 -23.72 -6.34 -17.02
C VAL A 75 -23.13 -6.89 -18.32
N GLU A 76 -23.65 -7.99 -18.82
CA GLU A 76 -23.10 -8.76 -19.95
C GLU A 76 -22.74 -7.92 -21.18
N THR A 77 -23.48 -6.85 -21.43
CA THR A 77 -23.33 -6.01 -22.63
C THR A 77 -22.58 -4.70 -22.40
N THR A 78 -22.10 -4.44 -21.16
CA THR A 78 -21.37 -3.22 -20.84
C THR A 78 -19.87 -3.48 -20.76
N GLN A 79 -19.08 -2.50 -21.19
CA GLN A 79 -17.63 -2.53 -20.96
C GLN A 79 -17.33 -1.90 -19.60
N GLY A 80 -16.85 -2.72 -18.66
CA GLY A 80 -16.52 -2.30 -17.30
C GLY A 80 -17.51 -2.78 -16.25
N LYS A 81 -17.24 -2.43 -15.01
CA LYS A 81 -17.97 -2.87 -13.82
C LYS A 81 -18.40 -1.68 -12.98
N VAL A 82 -19.48 -1.83 -12.27
CA VAL A 82 -20.08 -0.78 -11.43
C VAL A 82 -19.81 -1.12 -9.97
N PRO A 83 -18.97 -0.35 -9.25
CA PRO A 83 -18.73 -0.56 -7.83
C PRO A 83 -19.88 0.01 -7.00
N PHE A 84 -20.29 -0.71 -5.96
CA PHE A 84 -21.27 -0.27 -4.96
C PHE A 84 -20.97 -0.90 -3.60
N VAL A 85 -21.69 -0.47 -2.56
CA VAL A 85 -21.54 -1.09 -1.23
C VAL A 85 -22.62 -2.14 -1.04
N LEU A 86 -22.22 -3.41 -0.90
CA LEU A 86 -23.11 -4.48 -0.47
C LEU A 86 -23.21 -4.46 1.06
N GLU A 87 -24.39 -4.19 1.57
CA GLU A 87 -24.74 -4.20 2.99
C GLU A 87 -26.19 -4.66 3.16
N ASN A 88 -26.60 -5.07 4.34
CA ASN A 88 -28.00 -5.47 4.57
C ASN A 88 -28.93 -4.27 4.47
N GLY A 89 -30.13 -4.51 3.91
CA GLY A 89 -31.15 -3.51 3.61
C GLY A 89 -31.59 -3.48 2.17
N ASP A 90 -32.43 -2.51 1.83
CA ASP A 90 -32.98 -2.33 0.48
C ASP A 90 -32.06 -1.48 -0.38
N ILE A 91 -31.23 -2.11 -1.21
CA ILE A 91 -30.31 -1.43 -2.11
C ILE A 91 -30.96 -1.20 -3.47
N LYS A 92 -31.00 0.05 -3.91
CA LYS A 92 -31.51 0.44 -5.23
C LYS A 92 -30.36 0.85 -6.13
N ILE A 93 -30.27 0.24 -7.31
CA ILE A 93 -29.20 0.49 -8.28
C ILE A 93 -29.83 0.90 -9.61
N THR A 94 -29.41 2.05 -10.16
CA THR A 94 -29.72 2.44 -11.54
C THR A 94 -28.43 2.46 -12.33
N ILE A 95 -28.28 1.51 -13.26
CA ILE A 95 -27.10 1.40 -14.12
C ILE A 95 -27.32 2.20 -15.40
N ASP A 96 -26.42 3.13 -15.67
CA ASP A 96 -26.32 3.82 -16.96
C ASP A 96 -25.38 3.00 -17.88
N LYS A 97 -25.95 2.32 -18.87
CA LYS A 97 -25.20 1.44 -19.78
C LYS A 97 -24.19 2.18 -20.66
N ASP A 98 -24.44 3.45 -20.96
CA ASP A 98 -23.62 4.28 -21.84
C ASP A 98 -22.52 5.01 -21.07
N SER A 99 -22.70 5.15 -19.74
CA SER A 99 -21.71 5.76 -18.84
C SER A 99 -21.83 5.20 -17.44
N LEU A 100 -21.11 4.09 -17.17
CA LEU A 100 -21.17 3.40 -15.88
C LEU A 100 -20.88 4.32 -14.68
N GLN A 101 -20.10 5.38 -14.88
CA GLN A 101 -19.80 6.39 -13.85
C GLN A 101 -21.03 7.22 -13.44
N LYS A 102 -22.06 7.26 -14.27
CA LYS A 102 -23.34 7.95 -13.95
C LYS A 102 -24.34 7.05 -13.23
N SER A 103 -23.99 5.80 -13.00
CA SER A 103 -24.83 4.88 -12.23
C SER A 103 -25.05 5.40 -10.82
N LYS A 104 -26.25 5.16 -10.27
CA LYS A 104 -26.67 5.66 -8.96
C LYS A 104 -27.02 4.51 -8.02
N PHE A 105 -26.67 4.69 -6.77
CA PHE A 105 -26.90 3.76 -5.68
C PHE A 105 -27.63 4.48 -4.57
N SER A 106 -28.61 3.83 -3.93
CA SER A 106 -29.38 4.41 -2.84
C SER A 106 -30.09 3.37 -2.01
N GLY A 107 -30.78 3.81 -0.97
CA GLY A 107 -31.64 3.01 -0.11
C GLY A 107 -31.00 2.48 1.13
N THR A 108 -29.66 2.48 1.19
CA THR A 108 -28.89 2.21 2.41
C THR A 108 -27.89 3.33 2.64
N TYR A 109 -27.46 3.50 3.90
CA TYR A 109 -26.60 4.62 4.28
C TYR A 109 -25.29 4.69 3.46
N ASN A 110 -24.58 3.56 3.32
CA ASN A 110 -23.32 3.57 2.59
C ASN A 110 -23.50 3.82 1.10
N ASN A 111 -24.58 3.35 0.49
CA ASN A 111 -24.86 3.58 -0.94
C ASN A 111 -25.28 5.04 -1.22
N ASP A 112 -26.05 5.66 -0.31
CA ASP A 112 -26.40 7.08 -0.43
C ASP A 112 -25.14 7.96 -0.30
N VAL A 113 -24.27 7.68 0.67
CA VAL A 113 -23.00 8.38 0.88
C VAL A 113 -22.04 8.14 -0.30
N PHE A 114 -21.97 6.91 -0.82
CA PHE A 114 -21.12 6.56 -1.95
C PHE A 114 -21.53 7.30 -3.24
N THR A 115 -22.84 7.40 -3.51
CA THR A 115 -23.36 8.18 -4.65
C THR A 115 -22.99 9.65 -4.52
N LYS A 116 -23.20 10.23 -3.34
CA LYS A 116 -22.83 11.63 -3.09
C LYS A 116 -21.33 11.86 -3.25
N PHE A 117 -20.51 10.98 -2.72
CA PHE A 117 -19.07 11.03 -2.87
C PHE A 117 -18.64 11.02 -4.34
N ASN A 118 -19.20 10.13 -5.16
CA ASN A 118 -18.88 10.04 -6.58
C ASN A 118 -19.28 11.31 -7.35
N ASP A 119 -20.42 11.91 -7.01
CA ASP A 119 -20.86 13.19 -7.60
C ASP A 119 -19.91 14.34 -7.23
N ASP A 120 -19.50 14.41 -5.96
CA ASP A 120 -18.58 15.43 -5.47
C ASP A 120 -17.15 15.20 -6.01
N LEU A 121 -16.70 13.93 -6.10
CA LEU A 121 -15.43 13.56 -6.69
C LEU A 121 -15.34 13.94 -8.17
N THR A 122 -16.40 13.70 -8.94
CA THR A 122 -16.45 14.06 -10.36
C THR A 122 -16.27 15.57 -10.57
N LYS A 123 -16.93 16.38 -9.75
CA LYS A 123 -16.77 17.85 -9.78
C LYS A 123 -15.35 18.25 -9.39
N PHE A 124 -14.87 17.70 -8.27
CA PHE A 124 -13.53 17.98 -7.77
C PHE A 124 -12.45 17.60 -8.80
N GLN A 125 -12.52 16.41 -9.41
CA GLN A 125 -11.54 15.97 -10.39
C GLN A 125 -11.46 16.89 -11.59
N LYS A 126 -12.59 17.42 -12.08
CA LYS A 126 -12.62 18.37 -13.18
C LYS A 126 -11.87 19.67 -12.85
N GLU A 127 -12.10 20.22 -11.66
CA GLU A 127 -11.45 21.45 -11.20
C GLU A 127 -9.97 21.22 -10.90
N PHE A 128 -9.67 20.12 -10.24
CA PHE A 128 -8.30 19.72 -9.88
C PHE A 128 -7.44 19.48 -11.13
N GLN A 129 -7.97 18.76 -12.12
CA GLN A 129 -7.28 18.54 -13.40
C GLN A 129 -6.99 19.85 -14.14
N LYS A 130 -7.98 20.79 -14.15
CA LYS A 130 -7.77 22.11 -14.71
C LYS A 130 -6.64 22.86 -14.01
N LYS A 131 -6.57 22.79 -12.68
CA LYS A 131 -5.52 23.41 -11.87
C LYS A 131 -4.14 22.81 -12.18
N LEU A 132 -4.04 21.48 -12.24
CA LEU A 132 -2.81 20.77 -12.58
C LEU A 132 -2.31 21.15 -13.99
N THR A 133 -3.19 21.11 -14.97
CA THR A 133 -2.86 21.47 -16.36
C THR A 133 -2.42 22.92 -16.47
N SER A 134 -3.10 23.85 -15.78
CA SER A 134 -2.70 25.24 -15.75
C SER A 134 -1.33 25.46 -15.13
N PHE A 135 -1.04 24.77 -14.02
CA PHE A 135 0.29 24.81 -13.39
C PHE A 135 1.39 24.26 -14.32
N GLN A 136 1.15 23.11 -14.95
CA GLN A 136 2.09 22.48 -15.88
C GLN A 136 2.40 23.39 -17.07
N ASN A 137 1.36 23.93 -17.73
CA ASN A 137 1.51 24.80 -18.88
C ASN A 137 2.27 26.09 -18.54
N ALA A 138 2.00 26.67 -17.37
CA ALA A 138 2.66 27.91 -16.95
C ALA A 138 4.13 27.71 -16.53
N ASN A 139 4.51 26.51 -16.12
CA ASN A 139 5.81 26.28 -15.49
C ASN A 139 6.74 25.32 -16.26
N MET A 140 6.26 24.64 -17.32
CA MET A 140 7.04 23.62 -18.04
C MET A 140 8.33 24.21 -18.64
N ALA A 141 8.25 25.33 -19.36
CA ALA A 141 9.43 25.98 -19.94
C ALA A 141 10.42 26.43 -18.87
N LYS A 142 9.92 26.97 -17.74
CA LYS A 142 10.74 27.41 -16.61
C LYS A 142 11.41 26.24 -15.90
N MET A 143 10.71 25.11 -15.76
CA MET A 143 11.27 23.89 -15.18
C MET A 143 12.38 23.33 -16.05
N ASN A 144 12.18 23.25 -17.37
CA ASN A 144 13.19 22.77 -18.32
C ASN A 144 14.46 23.66 -18.29
N ALA A 145 14.29 24.97 -18.36
CA ALA A 145 15.41 25.92 -18.28
C ALA A 145 16.18 25.81 -16.95
N ALA A 146 15.46 25.65 -15.84
CA ALA A 146 16.07 25.47 -14.51
C ALA A 146 16.84 24.14 -14.41
N GLN A 147 16.34 23.07 -15.02
CA GLN A 147 17.03 21.76 -15.08
C GLN A 147 18.32 21.84 -15.91
N GLU A 148 18.28 22.47 -17.10
CA GLU A 148 19.45 22.69 -17.94
C GLU A 148 20.52 23.55 -17.24
N ALA A 149 20.10 24.62 -16.57
CA ALA A 149 20.97 25.51 -15.80
C ALA A 149 21.41 24.93 -14.44
N LYS A 150 20.89 23.77 -14.03
CA LYS A 150 21.03 23.18 -12.66
C LYS A 150 20.62 24.15 -11.55
N ASP A 151 19.63 25.01 -11.82
CA ASP A 151 19.08 25.97 -10.85
C ASP A 151 18.17 25.25 -9.84
N THR A 152 18.79 24.73 -8.80
CA THR A 152 18.10 24.00 -7.73
C THR A 152 17.11 24.86 -6.96
N ILE A 153 17.28 26.18 -6.89
CA ILE A 153 16.38 27.10 -6.19
C ILE A 153 15.02 27.14 -6.92
N THR A 154 15.06 27.37 -8.23
CA THR A 154 13.85 27.40 -9.07
C THR A 154 13.18 26.03 -9.11
N ILE A 155 13.93 24.94 -9.27
CA ILE A 155 13.41 23.57 -9.25
C ILE A 155 12.67 23.31 -7.93
N ASN A 156 13.32 23.56 -6.78
CA ASN A 156 12.71 23.32 -5.46
C ASN A 156 11.47 24.17 -5.22
N LYS A 157 11.46 25.42 -5.69
CA LYS A 157 10.27 26.29 -5.63
C LYS A 157 9.10 25.70 -6.39
N LEU A 158 9.30 25.30 -7.65
CA LEU A 158 8.25 24.73 -8.49
C LEU A 158 7.76 23.38 -7.95
N MET A 159 8.67 22.55 -7.44
CA MET A 159 8.30 21.28 -6.79
C MET A 159 7.43 21.51 -5.54
N LYS A 160 7.76 22.51 -4.72
CA LYS A 160 6.95 22.86 -3.53
C LYS A 160 5.55 23.34 -3.92
N GLU A 161 5.44 24.15 -4.96
CA GLU A 161 4.14 24.61 -5.48
C GLU A 161 3.31 23.42 -6.00
N TYR A 162 3.93 22.51 -6.76
CA TYR A 162 3.28 21.28 -7.24
C TYR A 162 2.81 20.37 -6.09
N GLN A 163 3.66 20.16 -5.09
CA GLN A 163 3.29 19.41 -3.88
C GLN A 163 2.12 20.05 -3.13
N GLY A 164 2.04 21.38 -3.12
CA GLY A 164 0.89 22.10 -2.57
C GLY A 164 -0.42 21.75 -3.29
N ILE A 165 -0.40 21.68 -4.62
CA ILE A 165 -1.55 21.25 -5.41
C ILE A 165 -1.91 19.80 -5.11
N GLN A 166 -0.93 18.89 -5.06
CA GLN A 166 -1.18 17.48 -4.74
C GLN A 166 -1.80 17.30 -3.34
N LYS A 167 -1.36 18.10 -2.37
CA LYS A 167 -1.92 18.08 -1.03
C LYS A 167 -3.41 18.45 -1.01
N GLU A 168 -3.86 19.37 -1.88
CA GLU A 168 -5.30 19.68 -2.03
C GLU A 168 -6.09 18.46 -2.53
N GLY A 169 -5.49 17.65 -3.42
CA GLY A 169 -6.09 16.40 -3.88
C GLY A 169 -6.35 15.43 -2.73
N MET A 170 -5.36 15.25 -1.86
CA MET A 170 -5.49 14.39 -0.69
C MET A 170 -6.50 14.95 0.32
N GLU A 171 -6.52 16.29 0.48
CA GLU A 171 -7.41 16.96 1.43
C GLU A 171 -8.90 16.73 1.12
N PHE A 172 -9.27 16.52 -0.15
CA PHE A 172 -10.63 16.14 -0.53
C PHE A 172 -11.07 14.83 0.15
N TYR A 173 -10.24 13.81 0.07
CA TYR A 173 -10.52 12.51 0.70
C TYR A 173 -10.53 12.58 2.22
N VAL A 174 -9.60 13.31 2.80
CA VAL A 174 -9.49 13.49 4.25
C VAL A 174 -10.73 14.19 4.81
N LYS A 175 -11.18 15.29 4.20
CA LYS A 175 -12.40 16.00 4.59
C LYS A 175 -13.64 15.13 4.46
N PHE A 176 -13.70 14.30 3.42
CA PHE A 176 -14.79 13.33 3.30
C PHE A 176 -14.82 12.38 4.49
N ALA A 177 -13.66 11.79 4.85
CA ALA A 177 -13.56 10.85 5.96
C ALA A 177 -13.91 11.51 7.32
N GLU A 178 -13.49 12.76 7.53
CA GLU A 178 -13.86 13.55 8.71
C GLU A 178 -15.36 13.80 8.81
N GLY A 179 -16.00 14.11 7.68
CA GLY A 179 -17.42 14.43 7.63
C GLY A 179 -18.37 13.22 7.65
N ASN A 180 -17.87 12.02 7.42
CA ASN A 180 -18.68 10.81 7.29
C ASN A 180 -18.20 9.65 8.20
N PRO A 181 -18.23 9.81 9.53
CA PRO A 181 -17.60 8.88 10.47
C PRO A 181 -18.28 7.51 10.59
N LYS A 182 -19.40 7.29 9.90
CA LYS A 182 -20.11 6.01 9.84
C LYS A 182 -19.93 5.27 8.51
N ALA A 183 -19.37 5.95 7.49
CA ALA A 183 -19.29 5.41 6.14
C ALA A 183 -18.13 4.42 5.99
N LEU A 184 -18.39 3.28 5.36
CA LEU A 184 -17.36 2.29 4.99
C LEU A 184 -16.22 2.95 4.20
N LEU A 185 -16.57 3.82 3.24
CA LEU A 185 -15.60 4.52 2.41
C LEU A 185 -14.62 5.36 3.22
N SER A 186 -15.07 5.97 4.33
CA SER A 186 -14.19 6.72 5.22
C SER A 186 -13.13 5.82 5.88
N ALA A 187 -13.49 4.61 6.26
CA ALA A 187 -12.53 3.66 6.80
C ALA A 187 -11.56 3.16 5.72
N LEU A 188 -12.02 2.92 4.50
CA LEU A 188 -11.16 2.54 3.37
C LEU A 188 -10.15 3.64 3.03
N ILE A 189 -10.58 4.90 3.02
CA ILE A 189 -9.70 6.06 2.79
C ILE A 189 -8.63 6.12 3.89
N VAL A 190 -9.01 6.06 5.15
CA VAL A 190 -8.08 6.15 6.29
C VAL A 190 -7.12 4.95 6.32
N ASP A 191 -7.60 3.75 6.02
CA ASP A 191 -6.75 2.56 5.92
C ASP A 191 -5.70 2.69 4.82
N SER A 192 -6.09 3.26 3.66
CA SER A 192 -5.18 3.56 2.55
C SER A 192 -4.16 4.63 2.91
N MET A 193 -4.57 5.70 3.62
CA MET A 193 -3.64 6.77 4.07
C MET A 193 -2.52 6.25 4.95
N LEU A 194 -2.77 5.22 5.76
CA LEU A 194 -1.76 4.61 6.64
C LEU A 194 -0.69 3.80 5.89
N ASN A 195 -0.79 3.66 4.57
CA ASN A 195 0.27 3.08 3.73
C ASN A 195 1.30 4.14 3.28
N ASP A 196 1.02 5.44 3.47
CA ASP A 196 1.95 6.51 3.17
C ASP A 196 2.81 6.80 4.42
N PRO A 197 4.15 6.64 4.37
CA PRO A 197 5.02 6.92 5.49
C PRO A 197 5.02 8.40 5.92
N ALA A 198 4.61 9.32 5.05
CA ALA A 198 4.51 10.76 5.33
C ALA A 198 3.13 11.19 5.87
N VAL A 199 2.25 10.24 6.18
CA VAL A 199 0.88 10.51 6.64
C VAL A 199 0.86 11.30 7.97
N ASP A 200 -0.05 12.26 8.09
CA ASP A 200 -0.32 12.94 9.37
C ASP A 200 -1.03 11.99 10.35
N LEU A 201 -0.22 11.27 11.15
CA LEU A 201 -0.72 10.31 12.13
C LEU A 201 -1.60 10.94 13.21
N VAL A 202 -1.38 12.21 13.56
CA VAL A 202 -2.21 12.92 14.56
C VAL A 202 -3.62 13.07 14.01
N ARG A 203 -3.72 13.51 12.76
CA ARG A 203 -5.00 13.68 12.06
C ARG A 203 -5.69 12.33 11.84
N VAL A 204 -4.97 11.31 11.38
CA VAL A 204 -5.53 9.95 11.20
C VAL A 204 -6.09 9.39 12.50
N LYS A 205 -5.36 9.50 13.62
CA LYS A 205 -5.84 9.04 14.94
C LYS A 205 -7.12 9.78 15.34
N LYS A 206 -7.21 11.09 15.09
CA LYS A 206 -8.40 11.90 15.37
C LYS A 206 -9.60 11.44 14.54
N ILE A 207 -9.40 11.20 13.23
CA ILE A 207 -10.46 10.70 12.34
C ILE A 207 -10.94 9.33 12.82
N TYR A 208 -10.02 8.40 13.06
CA TYR A 208 -10.36 7.04 13.53
C TYR A 208 -11.07 7.06 14.90
N ALA A 209 -10.65 7.93 15.81
CA ALA A 209 -11.33 8.09 17.10
C ALA A 209 -12.80 8.47 16.93
N GLY A 210 -13.11 9.31 15.94
CA GLY A 210 -14.47 9.76 15.59
C GLY A 210 -15.33 8.70 14.88
N PHE A 211 -14.77 7.60 14.41
CA PHE A 211 -15.56 6.56 13.74
C PHE A 211 -16.57 5.91 14.66
N SER A 212 -17.73 5.50 14.10
CA SER A 212 -18.75 4.78 14.85
C SER A 212 -18.22 3.45 15.39
N PRO A 213 -18.78 2.94 16.50
CA PRO A 213 -18.39 1.64 17.06
C PRO A 213 -18.54 0.50 16.06
N GLU A 214 -19.58 0.55 15.20
CA GLU A 214 -19.83 -0.45 14.16
C GLU A 214 -18.73 -0.42 13.09
N LEU A 215 -18.39 0.77 12.58
CA LEU A 215 -17.36 0.93 11.56
C LEU A 215 -16.00 0.41 12.05
N LYS A 216 -15.68 0.62 13.33
CA LYS A 216 -14.45 0.08 13.95
C LYS A 216 -14.43 -1.45 14.04
N LYS A 217 -15.59 -2.12 14.07
CA LYS A 217 -15.70 -3.59 14.10
C LYS A 217 -15.53 -4.22 12.71
N TYR A 218 -15.76 -3.49 11.64
CA TYR A 218 -15.59 -3.97 10.27
C TYR A 218 -14.13 -4.18 9.92
N LYS A 219 -13.88 -4.97 8.88
CA LYS A 219 -12.53 -5.33 8.41
C LYS A 219 -11.59 -4.12 8.24
N PRO A 220 -11.99 -3.02 7.53
CA PRO A 220 -11.10 -1.85 7.41
C PRO A 220 -10.87 -1.12 8.73
N GLY A 221 -11.87 -1.04 9.61
CA GLY A 221 -11.70 -0.45 10.95
C GLY A 221 -10.70 -1.21 11.81
N LYS A 222 -10.74 -2.55 11.80
CA LYS A 222 -9.76 -3.42 12.47
C LYS A 222 -8.37 -3.30 11.85
N SER A 223 -8.29 -3.17 10.53
CA SER A 223 -7.02 -2.94 9.82
C SER A 223 -6.35 -1.64 10.29
N ILE A 224 -7.11 -0.54 10.34
CA ILE A 224 -6.63 0.75 10.84
C ILE A 224 -6.10 0.61 12.27
N GLN A 225 -6.88 -0.01 13.18
CA GLN A 225 -6.45 -0.22 14.56
C GLN A 225 -5.13 -0.99 14.61
N SER A 226 -5.03 -2.10 13.88
CA SER A 226 -3.82 -2.92 13.82
C SER A 226 -2.60 -2.13 13.32
N LYS A 227 -2.78 -1.31 12.26
CA LYS A 227 -1.72 -0.43 11.75
C LYS A 227 -1.31 0.63 12.77
N LEU A 228 -2.28 1.28 13.41
CA LEU A 228 -2.02 2.27 14.46
C LEU A 228 -1.34 1.66 15.68
N ASP A 229 -1.71 0.43 16.09
CA ASP A 229 -1.07 -0.28 17.18
C ASP A 229 0.38 -0.68 16.84
N LYS A 230 0.62 -1.09 15.59
CA LYS A 230 2.00 -1.35 15.09
C LYS A 230 2.86 -0.07 15.14
N ILE A 231 2.29 1.07 14.73
CA ILE A 231 2.98 2.37 14.75
C ILE A 231 3.15 2.89 16.20
N ALA A 232 2.16 2.64 17.07
CA ALA A 232 2.18 3.10 18.47
C ALA A 232 3.00 2.18 19.38
N LYS A 233 3.13 0.90 19.03
CA LYS A 233 4.13 0.07 19.71
C LYS A 233 5.46 0.72 19.40
N PRO A 234 6.21 1.24 20.41
CA PRO A 234 7.59 1.48 20.15
C PRO A 234 8.09 0.13 19.60
N VAL A 235 8.51 0.08 18.34
CA VAL A 235 9.59 -0.85 18.03
C VAL A 235 10.48 -0.65 19.23
N SER A 236 10.72 -1.69 20.03
CA SER A 236 11.72 -1.59 21.09
C SER A 236 12.92 -0.99 20.37
N VAL A 237 13.10 0.31 20.53
CA VAL A 237 14.20 1.01 19.90
C VAL A 237 15.37 0.48 20.71
N ALA A 238 15.87 -0.64 20.24
CA ALA A 238 17.25 -0.95 20.50
C ALA A 238 17.98 0.36 20.20
N PRO A 239 18.86 0.83 21.08
CA PRO A 239 19.45 2.15 20.98
C PRO A 239 19.78 2.41 19.53
N ALA A 240 19.17 3.49 18.97
CA ALA A 240 19.17 3.73 17.54
C ALA A 240 20.55 3.42 16.98
N ALA A 241 20.65 2.61 15.92
CA ALA A 241 21.92 2.19 15.33
C ALA A 241 22.67 3.42 14.78
N ASN A 242 23.14 4.28 15.70
CA ASN A 242 23.85 5.53 15.43
C ASN A 242 25.36 5.33 15.54
N VAL A 243 26.09 6.13 14.81
CA VAL A 243 27.55 6.20 14.96
C VAL A 243 27.90 6.51 16.41
N GLY A 244 28.79 5.73 16.98
CA GLY A 244 29.21 5.81 18.39
C GLY A 244 28.45 4.88 19.34
N SER A 245 27.33 4.26 18.92
CA SER A 245 26.60 3.25 19.73
C SER A 245 27.04 1.82 19.37
N VAL A 246 26.89 0.89 20.33
CA VAL A 246 27.01 -0.54 20.04
C VAL A 246 25.87 -0.95 19.11
N ALA A 247 26.20 -1.63 18.01
CA ALA A 247 25.23 -2.15 17.08
C ALA A 247 24.29 -3.14 17.77
N PRO A 248 22.98 -3.05 17.57
CA PRO A 248 22.05 -4.04 18.10
C PRO A 248 22.40 -5.45 17.62
N ASP A 249 22.59 -6.38 18.55
CA ASP A 249 22.85 -7.78 18.17
C ASP A 249 21.59 -8.43 17.58
N PHE A 250 21.79 -9.28 16.62
CA PHE A 250 20.69 -10.00 15.97
C PHE A 250 21.14 -11.39 15.55
N THR A 251 20.16 -12.24 15.29
CA THR A 251 20.38 -13.59 14.76
C THR A 251 19.36 -13.84 13.65
N GLY A 252 19.81 -14.39 12.53
CA GLY A 252 18.95 -14.74 11.41
C GLY A 252 19.38 -16.02 10.72
N PRO A 253 18.46 -16.68 9.97
CA PRO A 253 18.80 -17.87 9.19
C PRO A 253 19.62 -17.50 7.94
N ASN A 254 20.67 -18.26 7.68
CA ASN A 254 21.45 -18.17 6.45
C ASN A 254 20.75 -18.91 5.29
N PRO A 255 21.30 -18.90 4.06
CA PRO A 255 20.71 -19.62 2.92
C PRO A 255 20.47 -21.12 3.14
N GLU A 256 21.21 -21.76 4.02
CA GLU A 256 21.08 -23.17 4.40
C GLU A 256 20.15 -23.39 5.61
N GLY A 257 19.54 -22.32 6.15
CA GLY A 257 18.64 -22.34 7.30
C GLY A 257 19.36 -22.40 8.66
N LYS A 258 20.69 -22.25 8.72
CA LYS A 258 21.44 -22.19 9.97
C LYS A 258 21.41 -20.77 10.54
N SER A 259 21.23 -20.67 11.86
CA SER A 259 21.26 -19.37 12.55
C SER A 259 22.68 -18.79 12.62
N ILE A 260 22.82 -17.53 12.19
CA ILE A 260 24.06 -16.75 12.30
C ILE A 260 23.75 -15.47 13.08
N SER A 261 24.58 -15.15 14.08
CA SER A 261 24.45 -13.88 14.82
C SER A 261 25.49 -12.85 14.37
N LEU A 262 25.17 -11.56 14.56
CA LEU A 262 26.11 -10.48 14.34
C LEU A 262 27.34 -10.65 15.23
N LYS A 263 27.15 -10.98 16.51
CA LYS A 263 28.24 -11.16 17.47
C LYS A 263 29.26 -12.24 17.04
N GLN A 264 28.78 -13.33 16.43
CA GLN A 264 29.65 -14.39 15.90
C GLN A 264 30.36 -13.98 14.60
N SER A 265 29.86 -12.95 13.92
CA SER A 265 30.38 -12.44 12.63
C SER A 265 31.32 -11.24 12.78
N LEU A 266 31.59 -10.78 14.02
CA LEU A 266 32.49 -9.64 14.25
C LEU A 266 33.94 -10.01 13.88
N GLY A 267 34.59 -9.12 13.11
CA GLY A 267 36.01 -9.12 12.82
C GLY A 267 36.70 -7.92 13.45
N LYS A 268 37.92 -7.60 13.00
CA LYS A 268 38.54 -6.30 13.37
C LYS A 268 37.69 -5.12 12.91
N VAL A 269 37.13 -5.27 11.70
CA VAL A 269 36.11 -4.38 11.12
C VAL A 269 35.02 -5.25 10.56
N THR A 270 33.76 -4.90 10.78
CA THR A 270 32.59 -5.63 10.24
C THR A 270 31.69 -4.69 9.48
N ILE A 271 31.29 -5.08 8.28
CA ILE A 271 30.23 -4.40 7.53
C ILE A 271 28.93 -5.17 7.77
N VAL A 272 27.90 -4.49 8.25
CA VAL A 272 26.51 -4.97 8.20
C VAL A 272 25.83 -4.27 7.02
N ASP A 273 25.42 -5.05 6.01
CA ASP A 273 24.92 -4.57 4.74
C ASP A 273 23.45 -5.00 4.55
N PHE A 274 22.54 -4.03 4.45
CA PHE A 274 21.13 -4.27 4.16
C PHE A 274 20.87 -4.09 2.67
N TRP A 275 20.44 -5.17 2.02
CA TRP A 275 20.27 -5.25 0.58
C TRP A 275 19.09 -6.14 0.15
N ALA A 276 18.86 -6.32 -1.15
CA ALA A 276 17.94 -7.32 -1.69
C ALA A 276 18.29 -7.67 -3.15
N SER A 277 17.84 -8.83 -3.61
CA SER A 277 18.04 -9.28 -5.00
C SER A 277 17.40 -8.34 -6.03
N TRP A 278 16.28 -7.73 -5.69
CA TRP A 278 15.54 -6.75 -6.50
C TRP A 278 16.08 -5.32 -6.41
N CYS A 279 16.99 -5.03 -5.48
CA CYS A 279 17.55 -3.69 -5.27
C CYS A 279 18.63 -3.39 -6.32
N LYS A 280 18.28 -2.69 -7.39
CA LYS A 280 19.22 -2.34 -8.46
C LYS A 280 20.45 -1.55 -7.98
N PRO A 281 20.32 -0.51 -7.11
CA PRO A 281 21.48 0.19 -6.58
C PRO A 281 22.41 -0.70 -5.73
N CYS A 282 21.84 -1.61 -4.92
CA CYS A 282 22.62 -2.58 -4.14
C CYS A 282 23.44 -3.49 -5.04
N ARG A 283 22.79 -4.02 -6.10
CA ARG A 283 23.43 -4.91 -7.08
C ARG A 283 24.54 -4.21 -7.89
N ALA A 284 24.40 -2.90 -8.11
CA ALA A 284 25.44 -2.09 -8.77
C ALA A 284 26.68 -1.88 -7.87
N GLU A 285 26.50 -1.83 -6.54
CA GLU A 285 27.58 -1.67 -5.57
C GLU A 285 28.29 -3.00 -5.25
N ASN A 286 27.62 -4.15 -5.40
CA ASN A 286 28.17 -5.48 -5.06
C ASN A 286 29.57 -5.76 -5.63
N PRO A 287 29.93 -5.44 -6.90
CA PRO A 287 31.28 -5.65 -7.41
C PRO A 287 32.34 -4.91 -6.60
N ASN A 288 32.08 -3.68 -6.13
CA ASN A 288 32.97 -2.92 -5.26
C ASN A 288 33.15 -3.61 -3.91
N VAL A 289 32.05 -4.08 -3.30
CA VAL A 289 32.09 -4.78 -2.00
C VAL A 289 32.84 -6.12 -2.11
N VAL A 290 32.66 -6.87 -3.21
CA VAL A 290 33.41 -8.10 -3.49
C VAL A 290 34.91 -7.84 -3.58
N ALA A 291 35.33 -6.82 -4.32
CA ALA A 291 36.73 -6.44 -4.42
C ALA A 291 37.31 -6.01 -3.06
N LEU A 292 36.54 -5.25 -2.29
CA LEU A 292 36.91 -4.81 -0.95
C LEU A 292 37.09 -6.01 0.00
N TYR A 293 36.15 -6.95 -0.01
CA TYR A 293 36.23 -8.17 0.80
C TYR A 293 37.45 -9.02 0.44
N ALA A 294 37.66 -9.26 -0.84
CA ALA A 294 38.82 -10.01 -1.31
C ALA A 294 40.16 -9.39 -0.86
N LYS A 295 40.26 -8.06 -0.84
CA LYS A 295 41.47 -7.33 -0.44
C LYS A 295 41.72 -7.34 1.07
N TYR A 296 40.65 -7.24 1.88
CA TYR A 296 40.80 -6.96 3.31
C TYR A 296 40.32 -8.08 4.25
N HIS A 297 39.68 -9.15 3.74
CA HIS A 297 39.20 -10.23 4.58
C HIS A 297 40.33 -10.87 5.41
N ALA A 298 41.47 -11.16 4.78
CA ALA A 298 42.66 -11.71 5.47
C ALA A 298 43.27 -10.73 6.49
N LYS A 299 42.98 -9.42 6.37
CA LYS A 299 43.40 -8.38 7.32
C LYS A 299 42.42 -8.19 8.47
N GLY A 300 41.26 -8.86 8.44
CA GLY A 300 40.25 -8.85 9.49
C GLY A 300 38.94 -8.14 9.13
N LEU A 301 38.66 -7.91 7.83
CA LEU A 301 37.33 -7.45 7.39
C LEU A 301 36.35 -8.62 7.36
N ASN A 302 35.24 -8.51 8.06
CA ASN A 302 34.08 -9.38 7.88
C ASN A 302 32.91 -8.60 7.30
N ILE A 303 32.00 -9.32 6.66
CA ILE A 303 30.72 -8.80 6.17
C ILE A 303 29.61 -9.75 6.61
N LEU A 304 28.50 -9.18 7.09
CA LEU A 304 27.25 -9.88 7.33
C LEU A 304 26.14 -9.12 6.60
N SER A 305 25.66 -9.68 5.50
CA SER A 305 24.58 -9.06 4.75
C SER A 305 23.21 -9.55 5.23
N VAL A 306 22.29 -8.63 5.44
CA VAL A 306 20.89 -8.87 5.80
C VAL A 306 20.05 -8.61 4.56
N SER A 307 19.42 -9.66 4.03
CA SER A 307 18.58 -9.54 2.84
C SER A 307 17.13 -9.22 3.20
N LEU A 308 16.55 -8.25 2.49
CA LEU A 308 15.15 -7.88 2.53
C LEU A 308 14.37 -8.52 1.36
N ASP A 309 14.76 -9.72 0.97
CA ASP A 309 14.01 -10.50 0.00
C ASP A 309 12.80 -11.17 0.65
N LYS A 310 11.78 -11.44 -0.17
CA LYS A 310 10.62 -12.26 0.21
C LYS A 310 10.76 -13.70 -0.27
N GLU A 311 11.46 -13.89 -1.39
CA GLU A 311 11.64 -15.17 -2.05
C GLU A 311 13.06 -15.71 -1.86
N ALA A 312 13.19 -16.83 -1.15
CA ALA A 312 14.48 -17.46 -0.88
C ALA A 312 15.27 -17.83 -2.15
N SER A 313 14.58 -18.26 -3.20
CA SER A 313 15.19 -18.63 -4.48
C SER A 313 15.84 -17.43 -5.18
N ALA A 314 15.17 -16.27 -5.20
CA ALA A 314 15.69 -15.03 -5.78
C ALA A 314 16.93 -14.53 -5.00
N TRP A 315 16.86 -14.56 -3.67
CA TRP A 315 17.97 -14.21 -2.79
C TRP A 315 19.20 -15.08 -3.03
N LYS A 316 19.05 -16.42 -3.00
CA LYS A 316 20.15 -17.37 -3.24
C LYS A 316 20.75 -17.21 -4.65
N ALA A 317 19.91 -17.03 -5.66
CA ALA A 317 20.37 -16.80 -7.03
C ALA A 317 21.18 -15.48 -7.15
N ALA A 318 20.78 -14.42 -6.43
CA ALA A 318 21.50 -13.16 -6.41
C ALA A 318 22.85 -13.26 -5.72
N ILE A 319 22.95 -13.95 -4.57
CA ILE A 319 24.23 -14.24 -3.88
C ILE A 319 25.20 -14.93 -4.84
N ALA A 320 24.75 -16.00 -5.50
CA ALA A 320 25.58 -16.76 -6.42
C ALA A 320 26.01 -15.96 -7.65
N LYS A 321 25.08 -15.22 -8.25
CA LYS A 321 25.32 -14.39 -9.45
C LYS A 321 26.34 -13.29 -9.17
N ASP A 322 26.22 -12.61 -8.04
CA ASP A 322 27.10 -11.49 -7.67
C ASP A 322 28.36 -11.92 -6.94
N LYS A 323 28.54 -13.25 -6.72
CA LYS A 323 29.70 -13.85 -6.05
C LYS A 323 29.94 -13.32 -4.63
N LEU A 324 28.86 -13.18 -3.86
CA LEU A 324 28.90 -12.71 -2.47
C LEU A 324 29.29 -13.86 -1.55
N THR A 325 30.57 -13.96 -1.21
CA THR A 325 31.15 -15.16 -0.55
C THR A 325 31.16 -15.10 0.99
N TRP A 326 30.62 -14.05 1.58
CA TRP A 326 30.52 -13.87 3.02
C TRP A 326 29.19 -14.38 3.59
N ASN A 327 28.94 -14.14 4.86
CA ASN A 327 27.72 -14.56 5.53
C ASN A 327 26.52 -13.71 5.16
N HIS A 328 25.38 -14.35 4.93
CA HIS A 328 24.11 -13.72 4.63
C HIS A 328 23.02 -14.27 5.55
N VAL A 329 22.08 -13.41 5.98
CA VAL A 329 20.88 -13.80 6.71
C VAL A 329 19.65 -13.13 6.14
N SER A 330 18.48 -13.77 6.28
CA SER A 330 17.19 -13.19 5.91
C SER A 330 16.04 -13.93 6.60
N ASN A 331 15.05 -13.19 7.12
CA ASN A 331 13.79 -13.77 7.58
C ASN A 331 12.72 -13.78 6.47
N LEU A 332 13.06 -13.36 5.24
CA LEU A 332 12.18 -13.30 4.07
C LEU A 332 10.91 -12.48 4.30
N LYS A 333 11.04 -11.32 4.96
CA LYS A 333 9.93 -10.45 5.34
C LYS A 333 10.05 -9.02 4.81
N GLU A 334 10.86 -8.80 3.80
CA GLU A 334 11.10 -7.47 3.23
C GLU A 334 11.45 -6.44 4.33
N PHE A 335 10.87 -5.24 4.30
CA PHE A 335 11.07 -4.23 5.34
C PHE A 335 10.40 -4.58 6.70
N GLU A 336 9.56 -5.62 6.76
CA GLU A 336 9.01 -6.17 8.01
C GLU A 336 9.98 -7.19 8.68
N ASP A 337 11.18 -7.39 8.13
CA ASP A 337 12.22 -8.21 8.74
C ASP A 337 12.57 -7.65 10.14
N PRO A 338 12.54 -8.49 11.21
CA PRO A 338 12.84 -8.04 12.57
C PRO A 338 14.20 -7.35 12.70
N ILE A 339 15.21 -7.77 11.91
CA ILE A 339 16.54 -7.15 11.92
C ILE A 339 16.48 -5.77 11.27
N ALA A 340 15.78 -5.64 10.14
CA ALA A 340 15.58 -4.34 9.48
C ALA A 340 14.84 -3.35 10.39
N LEU A 341 13.77 -3.82 11.05
CA LEU A 341 13.03 -3.01 12.01
C LEU A 341 13.89 -2.57 13.20
N GLN A 342 14.73 -3.47 13.72
CA GLN A 342 15.64 -3.21 14.83
C GLN A 342 16.69 -2.14 14.49
N TYR A 343 17.15 -2.08 13.24
CA TYR A 343 18.10 -1.09 12.74
C TYR A 343 17.42 0.16 12.17
N GLY A 344 16.08 0.21 12.13
CA GLY A 344 15.31 1.31 11.56
C GLY A 344 15.46 1.46 10.06
N ILE A 345 15.67 0.33 9.34
CA ILE A 345 15.87 0.33 7.89
C ILE A 345 14.53 0.55 7.19
N ASN A 346 14.42 1.65 6.48
CA ASN A 346 13.26 2.02 5.67
C ASN A 346 13.60 2.23 4.19
N ALA A 347 14.88 2.16 3.85
CA ALA A 347 15.38 2.19 2.48
C ALA A 347 16.69 1.39 2.36
N ILE A 348 16.95 0.81 1.18
CA ILE A 348 18.19 0.11 0.85
C ILE A 348 18.80 0.65 -0.47
N PRO A 349 20.13 0.59 -0.62
CA PRO A 349 21.12 -0.01 0.28
C PRO A 349 21.36 0.81 1.56
N SER A 350 21.64 0.15 2.69
CA SER A 350 22.09 0.79 3.93
C SER A 350 23.23 -0.04 4.54
N ILE A 351 24.32 0.60 4.91
CA ILE A 351 25.54 -0.02 5.37
C ILE A 351 25.95 0.54 6.72
N TYR A 352 26.34 -0.33 7.65
CA TYR A 352 26.94 0.04 8.92
C TYR A 352 28.34 -0.58 9.01
N ILE A 353 29.32 0.24 9.44
CA ILE A 353 30.69 -0.20 9.67
C ILE A 353 30.92 -0.25 11.17
N LEU A 354 31.32 -1.42 11.67
CA LEU A 354 31.54 -1.71 13.08
C LEU A 354 33.01 -1.94 13.37
N ASP A 355 33.47 -1.54 14.55
CA ASP A 355 34.76 -1.93 15.09
C ASP A 355 34.73 -3.36 15.68
N ALA A 356 35.86 -3.84 16.22
CA ALA A 356 35.97 -5.17 16.83
C ALA A 356 35.08 -5.35 18.09
N LYS A 357 34.58 -4.29 18.69
CA LYS A 357 33.66 -4.34 19.82
C LYS A 357 32.19 -4.25 19.40
N GLY A 358 31.94 -4.16 18.10
CA GLY A 358 30.59 -3.98 17.55
C GLY A 358 30.07 -2.54 17.65
N VAL A 359 30.92 -1.55 17.92
CA VAL A 359 30.53 -0.12 17.91
C VAL A 359 30.43 0.37 16.48
N ILE A 360 29.35 1.04 16.12
CA ILE A 360 29.13 1.66 14.80
C ILE A 360 30.09 2.84 14.68
N ILE A 361 31.01 2.77 13.74
CA ILE A 361 32.02 3.81 13.51
C ILE A 361 31.80 4.61 12.22
N ALA A 362 30.91 4.12 11.33
CA ALA A 362 30.40 4.85 10.18
C ALA A 362 29.13 4.18 9.65
N LYS A 363 28.35 4.90 8.82
CA LYS A 363 27.19 4.35 8.13
C LYS A 363 27.00 4.97 6.75
N ASP A 364 26.30 4.25 5.87
CA ASP A 364 25.84 4.66 4.55
C ASP A 364 26.93 5.11 3.58
N LEU A 365 28.22 4.69 3.80
CA LEU A 365 29.33 4.93 2.88
C LEU A 365 29.27 3.97 1.69
N ARG A 366 29.68 4.43 0.50
CA ARG A 366 29.66 3.65 -0.75
C ARG A 366 30.86 3.99 -1.64
N GLY A 367 31.14 3.11 -2.62
CA GLY A 367 32.18 3.33 -3.61
C GLY A 367 33.53 3.69 -2.97
N GLU A 368 34.14 4.78 -3.44
CA GLU A 368 35.45 5.22 -2.95
C GLU A 368 35.47 5.63 -1.47
N GLU A 369 34.37 6.20 -0.95
CA GLU A 369 34.27 6.58 0.47
C GLU A 369 34.32 5.33 1.37
N LEU A 370 33.62 4.25 0.99
CA LEU A 370 33.66 2.98 1.68
C LEU A 370 35.07 2.38 1.63
N ASN A 371 35.68 2.37 0.44
CA ASN A 371 37.02 1.85 0.23
C ASN A 371 38.07 2.60 1.06
N ALA A 372 38.04 3.92 1.06
CA ALA A 372 38.94 4.77 1.84
C ALA A 372 38.77 4.54 3.34
N LYS A 373 37.52 4.41 3.82
CA LYS A 373 37.25 4.15 5.24
C LYS A 373 37.82 2.79 5.68
N ILE A 374 37.58 1.72 4.91
CA ILE A 374 38.10 0.38 5.25
C ILE A 374 39.62 0.35 5.17
N ALA A 375 40.21 0.99 4.16
CA ALA A 375 41.67 1.12 4.05
C ALA A 375 42.29 1.83 5.26
N SER A 376 41.67 2.91 5.74
CA SER A 376 42.14 3.64 6.94
C SER A 376 42.08 2.82 8.23
N LEU A 377 41.16 1.84 8.31
CA LEU A 377 40.96 0.99 9.50
C LEU A 377 41.84 -0.27 9.50
N LEU A 378 42.16 -0.82 8.32
CA LEU A 378 42.85 -2.11 8.20
C LEU A 378 44.25 -1.99 7.57
N GLY A 379 44.68 -0.80 7.26
CA GLY A 379 45.94 -0.53 6.60
C GLY A 379 45.86 -0.79 5.07
N SER A 380 46.62 -0.03 4.31
CA SER A 380 46.68 -0.17 2.85
C SER A 380 47.25 -1.50 2.40
#